data_570355c71d7a0a10908d733e41d15115
#
_entry.id   570355c71d7a0a10908d733e41d15115
#
_cell.length_a   1.000
_cell.length_b   1.000
_cell.length_c   1.000
_cell.angle_alpha   90.00
_cell.angle_beta   90.00
_cell.angle_gamma   90.00
#
_symmetry.space_group_name_H-M   'P 1'
#
loop_
_entity.id
_entity.type
_entity.pdbx_description
1 polymer ?
#
loop_
_entity_poly.entity_id
_entity_poly.type
_entity_poly.pdbx_seq_one_letter_code
_entity_poly.pdbx_strand_id
1 'polypeptide(L)'
;MGQTKTTRSISATGLFLLIMMTVGLYSCTRTQKDIIPSADYAPYVNAYTGGVISQNSTIRIELTHDQPMVDMNNELKSNPFSFSPSLKGKAYWVSNNTIEFVPEEGALKPGTLYEGTFRLGDFIEVDKKLKEFNFSFRVQERNFTLQLESLPITATRPNEINIKGEIRFSDVVKKEEVEKMLTASDGKKSYPVEVTATDNHTRYLFSIRQIPREADDYPLTITANGNAAGIDRKQSEEVLIPAKDCFRFMSAERIDQPENGIEIVFSAPLSTTQDLKGLIEIPEISSSIFQISENRVFIYFEANTQNKLTLNIHEGVKDCQGKALGTSHTISFSEVSLKPQVEMSTTAAILPDSKSLIIPFRAVNLY
;
A
#
# COMPACT_ATOMS: atom_id res chain seq x y z
N MET A 1 -26.03 -13.31 73.77
CA MET A 1 -26.03 -13.29 72.30
C MET A 1 -25.27 -12.04 71.84
N GLY A 2 -23.91 -12.12 71.75
CA GLY A 2 -23.06 -10.99 71.49
C GLY A 2 -22.61 -11.00 70.05
N GLN A 3 -22.88 -9.93 69.29
CA GLN A 3 -22.36 -9.72 67.93
C GLN A 3 -20.98 -9.03 68.05
N THR A 4 -19.93 -9.71 67.64
CA THR A 4 -18.58 -9.14 67.46
C THR A 4 -18.47 -8.43 66.15
N LYS A 5 -18.34 -7.11 66.13
CA LYS A 5 -17.98 -6.30 64.95
C LYS A 5 -16.47 -6.40 64.76
N THR A 6 -16.06 -7.04 63.66
CA THR A 6 -14.67 -7.07 63.22
C THR A 6 -14.38 -5.85 62.34
N THR A 7 -13.70 -4.85 62.88
CA THR A 7 -13.15 -3.72 62.12
C THR A 7 -11.82 -4.14 61.51
N ARG A 8 -11.76 -4.27 60.19
CA ARG A 8 -10.49 -4.46 59.46
C ARG A 8 -9.79 -3.10 59.35
N SER A 9 -8.71 -2.91 60.04
CA SER A 9 -7.80 -1.77 59.85
C SER A 9 -6.96 -2.00 58.57
N ILE A 10 -7.09 -1.11 57.61
CA ILE A 10 -6.19 -1.06 56.48
C ILE A 10 -4.87 -0.48 56.93
N SER A 11 -3.78 -1.21 56.84
CA SER A 11 -2.47 -0.74 57.29
C SER A 11 -2.01 0.45 56.40
N ALA A 12 -1.34 1.43 56.98
CA ALA A 12 -0.83 2.62 56.30
C ALA A 12 0.07 2.29 55.10
N THR A 13 0.72 1.13 55.13
CA THR A 13 1.53 0.60 54.02
C THR A 13 0.69 0.19 52.78
N GLY A 14 -0.52 -0.35 52.97
CA GLY A 14 -1.44 -0.70 51.89
C GLY A 14 -2.01 0.54 51.18
N LEU A 15 -2.28 1.61 51.95
CA LEU A 15 -2.77 2.87 51.38
C LEU A 15 -1.68 3.61 50.58
N PHE A 16 -0.41 3.54 51.01
CA PHE A 16 0.72 4.16 50.28
C PHE A 16 1.04 3.44 48.98
N LEU A 17 0.92 2.11 48.93
CA LEU A 17 1.07 1.32 47.69
C LEU A 17 -0.06 1.59 46.67
N LEU A 18 -1.29 1.79 47.14
CA LEU A 18 -2.44 2.11 46.27
C LEU A 18 -2.31 3.53 45.67
N ILE A 19 -1.80 4.50 46.43
CA ILE A 19 -1.55 5.87 45.96
C ILE A 19 -0.39 5.91 44.96
N MET A 20 0.67 5.12 45.14
CA MET A 20 1.75 5.03 44.13
C MET A 20 1.31 4.38 42.81
N MET A 21 0.34 3.46 42.83
CA MET A 21 -0.17 2.80 41.65
C MET A 21 -1.11 3.71 40.81
N THR A 22 -1.72 4.73 41.41
CA THR A 22 -2.60 5.68 40.71
C THR A 22 -1.86 6.85 40.07
N VAL A 23 -0.63 7.15 40.46
CA VAL A 23 0.18 8.25 39.88
C VAL A 23 0.84 7.83 38.56
N GLY A 24 0.97 6.52 38.29
CA GLY A 24 1.60 6.00 37.08
C GLY A 24 0.73 6.06 35.81
N LEU A 25 -0.56 6.44 35.87
CA LEU A 25 -1.49 6.35 34.73
C LEU A 25 -1.85 7.70 34.10
N TYR A 26 -1.29 8.81 34.55
CA TYR A 26 -1.38 10.07 33.81
C TYR A 26 -0.28 10.14 32.75
N SER A 27 -0.30 9.22 31.77
CA SER A 27 0.33 9.47 30.48
C SER A 27 -0.52 10.52 29.78
N CYS A 28 -0.18 11.79 29.96
CA CYS A 28 -0.69 12.86 29.08
C CYS A 28 -0.26 12.55 27.66
N THR A 29 -1.12 11.96 26.88
CA THR A 29 -1.04 12.01 25.41
C THR A 29 -1.23 13.47 25.01
N ARG A 30 -0.13 14.22 25.06
CA ARG A 30 -0.08 15.56 24.48
C ARG A 30 -0.36 15.38 23.00
N THR A 31 -1.52 15.79 22.54
CA THR A 31 -1.83 15.83 21.11
C THR A 31 -0.81 16.80 20.50
N GLN A 32 0.28 16.26 19.94
CA GLN A 32 1.28 17.06 19.25
C GLN A 32 0.58 17.70 18.05
N LYS A 33 0.55 19.03 18.02
CA LYS A 33 0.00 19.81 16.90
C LYS A 33 1.14 20.14 15.95
N ASP A 34 0.82 20.15 14.66
CA ASP A 34 1.75 20.60 13.64
C ASP A 34 2.11 22.08 13.89
N ILE A 35 3.40 22.39 13.84
CA ILE A 35 3.92 23.76 13.92
C ILE A 35 3.93 24.33 12.51
N ILE A 36 3.07 25.32 12.28
CA ILE A 36 3.04 26.12 11.03
C ILE A 36 3.80 27.41 11.30
N PRO A 37 4.92 27.66 10.59
CA PRO A 37 5.67 28.90 10.76
C PRO A 37 4.81 30.16 10.51
N SER A 38 5.11 31.24 11.24
CA SER A 38 4.47 32.55 11.01
C SER A 38 4.81 33.11 9.63
N ALA A 39 3.88 33.84 9.01
CA ALA A 39 4.10 34.58 7.79
C ALA A 39 5.22 35.63 7.87
N ASP A 40 5.63 36.03 9.09
CA ASP A 40 6.76 36.93 9.33
C ASP A 40 8.10 36.39 8.78
N TYR A 41 8.22 35.07 8.60
CA TYR A 41 9.41 34.43 8.02
C TYR A 41 9.45 34.44 6.49
N ALA A 42 8.36 34.76 5.81
CA ALA A 42 8.28 34.75 4.34
C ALA A 42 9.35 35.62 3.63
N PRO A 43 9.82 36.77 4.19
CA PRO A 43 10.94 37.53 3.59
C PRO A 43 12.29 36.79 3.66
N TYR A 44 12.44 35.75 4.47
CA TYR A 44 13.73 35.11 4.79
C TYR A 44 13.78 33.65 4.38
N VAL A 45 12.66 32.93 4.44
CA VAL A 45 12.57 31.49 4.14
C VAL A 45 11.58 31.31 2.98
N ASN A 46 12.08 30.79 1.86
CA ASN A 46 11.30 30.50 0.65
C ASN A 46 10.56 29.18 0.75
N ALA A 47 11.26 28.14 1.24
CA ALA A 47 10.67 26.81 1.40
C ALA A 47 11.30 26.07 2.58
N TYR A 48 10.57 25.11 3.11
CA TYR A 48 11.04 24.22 4.18
C TYR A 48 10.37 22.85 4.09
N THR A 49 11.02 21.83 4.64
CA THR A 49 10.46 20.49 4.76
C THR A 49 9.37 20.50 5.83
N GLY A 50 8.13 20.23 5.41
CA GLY A 50 6.95 20.16 6.27
C GLY A 50 5.99 19.07 5.82
N GLY A 51 4.84 18.92 6.52
CA GLY A 51 3.83 17.93 6.20
C GLY A 51 4.27 16.49 6.47
N VAL A 52 3.95 15.56 5.55
CA VAL A 52 4.29 14.14 5.67
C VAL A 52 5.46 13.82 4.73
N ILE A 53 6.51 13.21 5.28
CA ILE A 53 7.73 12.85 4.55
C ILE A 53 8.04 11.36 4.67
N SER A 54 8.79 10.81 3.71
CA SER A 54 9.33 9.45 3.79
C SER A 54 10.41 9.33 4.87
N GLN A 55 10.58 8.14 5.43
CA GLN A 55 11.67 7.84 6.36
C GLN A 55 13.08 8.01 5.76
N ASN A 56 13.21 8.08 4.44
CA ASN A 56 14.48 8.31 3.75
C ASN A 56 14.65 9.77 3.30
N SER A 57 13.74 10.65 3.70
CA SER A 57 13.83 12.07 3.35
C SER A 57 14.93 12.79 4.09
N THR A 58 15.43 13.85 3.46
CA THR A 58 16.25 14.87 4.10
C THR A 58 15.38 16.05 4.51
N ILE A 59 15.85 16.87 5.44
CA ILE A 59 15.16 18.04 5.93
C ILE A 59 15.86 19.29 5.36
N ARG A 60 15.13 20.11 4.61
CA ARG A 60 15.67 21.27 3.91
C ARG A 60 15.04 22.57 4.38
N ILE A 61 15.87 23.62 4.43
CA ILE A 61 15.45 25.03 4.55
C ILE A 61 16.05 25.75 3.37
N GLU A 62 15.20 26.39 2.56
CA GLU A 62 15.58 27.23 1.45
C GLU A 62 15.37 28.70 1.84
N LEU A 63 16.46 29.47 1.81
CA LEU A 63 16.45 30.92 2.09
C LEU A 63 15.99 31.68 0.84
N THR A 64 15.43 32.88 1.03
CA THR A 64 14.98 33.73 -0.08
C THR A 64 16.13 34.33 -0.89
N HIS A 65 17.32 34.43 -0.31
CA HIS A 65 18.49 35.06 -0.93
C HIS A 65 19.72 34.15 -0.83
N ASP A 66 20.56 34.20 -1.87
CA ASP A 66 21.83 33.51 -1.89
C ASP A 66 22.78 34.06 -0.81
N GLN A 67 23.48 33.13 -0.17
CA GLN A 67 24.52 33.46 0.81
C GLN A 67 25.90 33.55 0.12
N PRO A 68 26.71 34.55 0.46
CA PRO A 68 28.02 34.66 -0.11
C PRO A 68 28.96 33.58 0.47
N MET A 69 29.80 33.02 -0.38
CA MET A 69 30.90 32.09 -0.01
C MET A 69 30.47 30.87 0.80
N VAL A 70 29.46 30.15 0.32
CA VAL A 70 29.06 28.87 0.92
C VAL A 70 30.06 27.76 0.52
N ASP A 71 30.39 26.91 1.47
CA ASP A 71 31.23 25.72 1.25
C ASP A 71 30.32 24.53 0.89
N MET A 72 30.12 24.39 -0.41
CA MET A 72 29.18 23.39 -0.96
C MET A 72 29.63 21.95 -0.68
N ASN A 73 28.70 21.09 -0.34
CA ASN A 73 28.89 19.66 -0.08
C ASN A 73 29.80 19.31 1.11
N ASN A 74 30.32 20.29 1.83
CA ASN A 74 31.01 20.04 3.09
C ASN A 74 30.09 20.17 4.29
N GLU A 75 30.32 19.34 5.30
CA GLU A 75 29.59 19.39 6.55
C GLU A 75 29.74 20.75 7.25
N LEU A 76 28.64 21.32 7.67
CA LEU A 76 28.65 22.57 8.45
C LEU A 76 29.35 22.35 9.79
N LYS A 77 30.26 23.23 10.15
CA LYS A 77 31.01 23.17 11.42
C LYS A 77 30.08 23.17 12.66
N SER A 78 28.93 23.78 12.55
CA SER A 78 27.89 23.82 13.59
C SER A 78 26.56 23.44 12.96
N ASN A 79 25.93 22.40 13.46
CA ASN A 79 24.61 21.99 13.00
C ASN A 79 23.57 23.03 13.43
N PRO A 80 22.91 23.73 12.48
CA PRO A 80 21.91 24.74 12.81
C PRO A 80 20.54 24.16 13.16
N PHE A 81 20.34 22.86 13.00
CA PHE A 81 19.09 22.18 13.31
C PHE A 81 19.11 21.56 14.69
N SER A 82 17.96 21.61 15.33
CA SER A 82 17.63 20.79 16.48
C SER A 82 16.22 20.21 16.33
N PHE A 83 15.98 19.00 16.87
CA PHE A 83 14.71 18.29 16.71
C PHE A 83 14.21 17.71 18.01
N SER A 84 12.89 17.65 18.14
CA SER A 84 12.17 16.93 19.20
C SER A 84 11.13 15.99 18.57
N PRO A 85 11.24 14.65 18.69
CA PRO A 85 12.35 13.90 19.29
C PRO A 85 13.70 14.18 18.63
N SER A 86 14.81 13.93 19.36
CA SER A 86 16.16 14.17 18.86
C SER A 86 16.46 13.33 17.63
N LEU A 87 17.04 13.96 16.60
CA LEU A 87 17.56 13.31 15.39
C LEU A 87 19.08 13.45 15.31
N LYS A 88 19.75 12.33 15.01
CA LYS A 88 21.15 12.31 14.64
C LYS A 88 21.29 12.51 13.15
N GLY A 89 22.26 13.31 12.74
CA GLY A 89 22.52 13.59 11.32
C GLY A 89 23.48 14.75 11.18
N LYS A 90 23.70 15.16 9.94
CA LYS A 90 24.66 16.18 9.54
C LYS A 90 24.00 17.21 8.63
N ALA A 91 24.47 18.45 8.69
CA ALA A 91 23.95 19.53 7.88
C ALA A 91 24.97 19.98 6.81
N TYR A 92 24.47 20.31 5.62
CA TYR A 92 25.26 20.69 4.45
C TYR A 92 24.62 21.86 3.70
N TRP A 93 25.44 22.66 3.00
CA TRP A 93 24.93 23.50 1.93
C TRP A 93 24.78 22.66 0.65
N VAL A 94 23.59 22.63 0.06
CA VAL A 94 23.30 21.95 -1.21
C VAL A 94 23.13 22.93 -2.38
N SER A 95 22.92 24.22 -2.05
CA SER A 95 22.99 25.35 -2.98
C SER A 95 23.37 26.62 -2.22
N ASN A 96 23.51 27.74 -2.91
CA ASN A 96 23.87 29.04 -2.26
C ASN A 96 22.80 29.54 -1.28
N ASN A 97 21.57 29.01 -1.35
CA ASN A 97 20.45 29.40 -0.50
C ASN A 97 19.77 28.23 0.24
N THR A 98 20.25 27.00 0.08
CA THR A 98 19.58 25.82 0.65
C THR A 98 20.51 25.03 1.57
N ILE A 99 20.05 24.85 2.80
CA ILE A 99 20.70 24.03 3.82
C ILE A 99 19.89 22.76 3.99
N GLU A 100 20.58 21.62 3.95
CA GLU A 100 19.99 20.29 4.08
C GLU A 100 20.55 19.60 5.32
N PHE A 101 19.68 19.06 6.15
CA PHE A 101 20.03 18.12 7.20
C PHE A 101 19.76 16.70 6.70
N VAL A 102 20.79 15.87 6.73
CA VAL A 102 20.75 14.46 6.33
C VAL A 102 20.71 13.61 7.61
N PRO A 103 19.55 13.02 7.96
CA PRO A 103 19.47 12.12 9.11
C PRO A 103 20.36 10.88 8.92
N GLU A 104 20.87 10.31 10.02
CA GLU A 104 21.47 8.97 9.98
C GLU A 104 20.45 7.93 9.51
N GLU A 105 20.91 6.86 8.86
CA GLU A 105 20.03 5.78 8.38
C GLU A 105 19.15 5.24 9.52
N GLY A 106 17.84 5.21 9.29
CA GLY A 106 16.86 4.72 10.26
C GLY A 106 16.62 5.66 11.47
N ALA A 107 17.14 6.88 11.45
CA ALA A 107 16.88 7.87 12.51
C ALA A 107 15.42 8.38 12.47
N LEU A 108 14.87 8.60 11.29
CA LEU A 108 13.47 8.97 11.10
C LEU A 108 12.57 7.77 11.40
N LYS A 109 11.74 7.87 12.46
CA LYS A 109 10.85 6.78 12.87
C LYS A 109 9.48 6.94 12.23
N PRO A 110 8.94 5.90 11.57
CA PRO A 110 7.59 5.94 10.99
C PRO A 110 6.52 6.40 11.97
N GLY A 111 5.54 7.16 11.51
CA GLY A 111 4.44 7.70 12.30
C GLY A 111 4.79 8.83 13.26
N THR A 112 6.07 9.16 13.43
CA THR A 112 6.54 10.14 14.40
C THR A 112 6.43 11.56 13.87
N LEU A 113 5.85 12.46 14.69
CA LEU A 113 5.90 13.90 14.46
C LEU A 113 7.21 14.44 15.05
N TYR A 114 7.98 15.14 14.24
CA TYR A 114 9.19 15.86 14.66
C TYR A 114 8.93 17.36 14.63
N GLU A 115 9.26 18.01 15.74
CA GLU A 115 9.34 19.47 15.83
C GLU A 115 10.78 19.88 15.55
N GLY A 116 11.00 20.74 14.56
CA GLY A 116 12.29 21.22 14.15
C GLY A 116 12.49 22.70 14.50
N THR A 117 13.68 23.06 14.95
CA THR A 117 14.13 24.43 15.10
C THR A 117 15.36 24.64 14.26
N PHE A 118 15.35 25.64 13.39
CA PHE A 118 16.48 26.07 12.59
C PHE A 118 16.96 27.43 13.02
N ARG A 119 18.24 27.57 13.35
CA ARG A 119 18.85 28.84 13.78
C ARG A 119 19.06 29.78 12.59
N LEU A 120 17.98 30.45 12.16
CA LEU A 120 17.99 31.36 11.03
C LEU A 120 18.97 32.53 11.24
N GLY A 121 19.06 33.03 12.49
CA GLY A 121 19.95 34.13 12.85
C GLY A 121 21.45 33.83 12.72
N ASP A 122 21.86 32.56 12.48
CA ASP A 122 23.25 32.21 12.20
C ASP A 122 23.64 32.53 10.74
N PHE A 123 22.66 32.75 9.85
CA PHE A 123 22.84 32.93 8.41
C PHE A 123 22.38 34.31 7.91
N ILE A 124 21.37 34.89 8.51
CA ILE A 124 20.74 36.13 8.08
C ILE A 124 20.55 37.05 9.29
N GLU A 125 20.82 38.34 9.10
CA GLU A 125 20.46 39.32 10.11
C GLU A 125 18.94 39.52 10.15
N VAL A 126 18.35 39.16 11.29
CA VAL A 126 16.88 39.18 11.51
C VAL A 126 16.58 39.74 12.89
N ASP A 127 15.35 40.20 13.09
CA ASP A 127 14.85 40.58 14.39
C ASP A 127 15.04 39.48 15.42
N LYS A 128 15.32 39.84 16.67
CA LYS A 128 15.58 38.91 17.77
C LYS A 128 14.51 37.80 17.89
N LYS A 129 13.24 38.12 17.61
CA LYS A 129 12.09 37.20 17.64
C LYS A 129 12.08 36.19 16.49
N LEU A 130 12.82 36.44 15.40
CA LEU A 130 12.84 35.61 14.20
C LEU A 130 14.16 34.80 14.07
N LYS A 131 15.04 34.83 15.07
CA LYS A 131 16.33 34.13 15.03
C LYS A 131 16.19 32.61 14.96
N GLU A 132 15.07 32.07 15.44
CA GLU A 132 14.76 30.62 15.44
C GLU A 132 13.53 30.38 14.59
N PHE A 133 13.69 29.62 13.50
CA PHE A 133 12.59 29.18 12.62
C PHE A 133 12.07 27.82 13.10
N ASN A 134 10.85 27.79 13.65
CA ASN A 134 10.22 26.59 14.16
C ASN A 134 9.24 26.03 13.15
N PHE A 135 9.34 24.71 12.92
CA PHE A 135 8.51 23.99 11.96
C PHE A 135 8.26 22.56 12.45
N SER A 136 7.41 21.81 11.77
CA SER A 136 7.22 20.39 12.06
C SER A 136 7.01 19.59 10.78
N PHE A 137 7.30 18.29 10.87
CA PHE A 137 7.00 17.32 9.84
C PHE A 137 6.69 15.96 10.50
N ARG A 138 5.91 15.15 9.84
CA ARG A 138 5.58 13.78 10.27
C ARG A 138 6.20 12.77 9.31
N VAL A 139 6.82 11.74 9.84
CA VAL A 139 7.27 10.62 9.01
C VAL A 139 6.08 9.75 8.66
N GLN A 140 5.98 9.38 7.38
CA GLN A 140 4.93 8.50 6.87
C GLN A 140 4.82 7.23 7.72
N GLU A 141 3.62 6.92 8.19
CA GLU A 141 3.35 5.65 8.84
C GLU A 141 3.44 4.51 7.82
N ARG A 142 4.16 3.45 8.17
CA ARG A 142 4.26 2.28 7.32
C ARG A 142 2.97 1.49 7.35
N ASN A 143 2.48 1.15 6.18
CA ASN A 143 1.36 0.25 5.98
C ASN A 143 1.58 -0.51 4.66
N PHE A 144 0.83 -1.59 4.44
CA PHE A 144 0.89 -2.34 3.19
C PHE A 144 -0.47 -2.84 2.73
N THR A 145 -0.55 -3.19 1.46
CA THR A 145 -1.65 -3.93 0.85
C THR A 145 -1.09 -5.11 0.08
N LEU A 146 -1.72 -6.28 0.24
CA LEU A 146 -1.42 -7.49 -0.50
C LEU A 146 -2.49 -7.70 -1.55
N GLN A 147 -2.09 -7.95 -2.79
CA GLN A 147 -2.99 -8.27 -3.89
C GLN A 147 -2.47 -9.52 -4.61
N LEU A 148 -3.38 -10.41 -4.99
CA LEU A 148 -3.09 -11.58 -5.79
C LEU A 148 -3.52 -11.33 -7.23
N GLU A 149 -2.70 -11.76 -8.16
CA GLU A 149 -3.04 -11.79 -9.57
C GLU A 149 -3.60 -13.16 -9.90
N SER A 150 -4.75 -13.18 -10.59
CA SER A 150 -5.38 -14.40 -11.06
C SER A 150 -4.44 -15.21 -11.97
N LEU A 151 -4.49 -16.54 -11.82
CA LEU A 151 -3.49 -17.43 -12.39
C LEU A 151 -3.96 -18.13 -13.65
N PRO A 152 -3.18 -18.13 -14.71
CA PRO A 152 -3.41 -19.07 -15.81
C PRO A 152 -2.91 -20.47 -15.42
N ILE A 153 -3.79 -21.47 -15.52
CA ILE A 153 -3.43 -22.87 -15.56
C ILE A 153 -3.13 -23.20 -17.02
N THR A 154 -1.91 -23.61 -17.31
CA THR A 154 -1.45 -23.78 -18.71
C THR A 154 -1.65 -25.20 -19.20
N ALA A 155 -1.94 -25.37 -20.49
CA ALA A 155 -2.06 -26.68 -21.14
C ALA A 155 -0.75 -27.46 -21.10
N THR A 156 0.40 -26.80 -21.03
CA THR A 156 1.73 -27.44 -20.93
C THR A 156 2.04 -27.97 -19.53
N ARG A 157 1.39 -27.43 -18.49
CA ARG A 157 1.56 -27.82 -17.09
C ARG A 157 0.21 -27.89 -16.37
N PRO A 158 -0.71 -28.76 -16.80
CA PRO A 158 -2.09 -28.76 -16.27
C PRO A 158 -2.19 -29.21 -14.81
N ASN A 159 -1.14 -29.86 -14.26
CA ASN A 159 -1.11 -30.38 -12.89
C ASN A 159 -0.39 -29.46 -11.90
N GLU A 160 0.03 -28.29 -12.32
CA GLU A 160 0.72 -27.30 -11.50
C GLU A 160 0.07 -25.93 -11.63
N ILE A 161 0.14 -25.15 -10.56
CA ILE A 161 -0.30 -23.74 -10.54
C ILE A 161 0.86 -22.87 -10.09
N ASN A 162 0.97 -21.69 -10.70
CA ASN A 162 1.85 -20.64 -10.24
C ASN A 162 0.99 -19.47 -9.76
N ILE A 163 1.28 -18.95 -8.57
CA ILE A 163 0.64 -17.76 -8.04
C ILE A 163 1.58 -16.58 -8.20
N LYS A 164 1.05 -15.47 -8.63
CA LYS A 164 1.71 -14.17 -8.61
C LYS A 164 0.95 -13.23 -7.73
N GLY A 165 1.62 -12.24 -7.21
CA GLY A 165 0.99 -11.18 -6.48
C GLY A 165 1.89 -9.97 -6.33
N GLU A 166 1.34 -8.98 -5.69
CA GLU A 166 1.98 -7.71 -5.43
C GLU A 166 1.75 -7.30 -3.99
N ILE A 167 2.79 -6.79 -3.35
CA ILE A 167 2.69 -6.11 -2.07
C ILE A 167 3.16 -4.66 -2.26
N ARG A 168 2.30 -3.71 -1.86
CA ARG A 168 2.56 -2.27 -1.92
C ARG A 168 2.64 -1.69 -0.52
N PHE A 169 3.60 -0.82 -0.31
CA PHE A 169 3.84 -0.14 0.95
C PHE A 169 3.58 1.36 0.82
N SER A 170 3.16 1.99 1.90
CA SER A 170 2.97 3.44 1.99
C SER A 170 4.30 4.21 2.04
N ASP A 171 5.40 3.55 2.43
CA ASP A 171 6.77 4.10 2.43
C ASP A 171 7.76 2.99 2.13
N VAL A 172 9.02 3.31 1.92
CA VAL A 172 10.08 2.38 1.54
C VAL A 172 10.30 1.28 2.59
N VAL A 173 10.49 0.05 2.11
CA VAL A 173 10.77 -1.15 2.90
C VAL A 173 11.91 -1.90 2.23
N LYS A 174 12.81 -2.52 2.99
CA LYS A 174 13.92 -3.31 2.42
C LYS A 174 13.42 -4.66 1.91
N LYS A 175 14.01 -5.17 0.84
CA LYS A 175 13.63 -6.47 0.24
C LYS A 175 13.68 -7.61 1.25
N GLU A 176 14.72 -7.63 2.09
CA GLU A 176 14.95 -8.66 3.11
C GLU A 176 13.88 -8.65 4.22
N GLU A 177 13.25 -7.49 4.46
CA GLU A 177 12.09 -7.37 5.35
C GLU A 177 10.85 -7.98 4.68
N VAL A 178 10.63 -7.69 3.38
CA VAL A 178 9.49 -8.21 2.61
C VAL A 178 9.56 -9.74 2.47
N GLU A 179 10.74 -10.30 2.20
CA GLU A 179 10.95 -11.76 2.13
C GLU A 179 10.57 -12.48 3.42
N LYS A 180 10.80 -11.84 4.58
CA LYS A 180 10.41 -12.37 5.90
C LYS A 180 8.92 -12.18 6.21
N MET A 181 8.26 -11.23 5.55
CA MET A 181 6.83 -10.97 5.75
C MET A 181 5.96 -12.02 5.06
N LEU A 182 6.39 -12.51 3.88
CA LEU A 182 5.54 -13.32 3.01
C LEU A 182 5.72 -14.82 3.28
N THR A 183 4.62 -15.50 3.48
CA THR A 183 4.56 -16.96 3.62
C THR A 183 3.40 -17.52 2.84
N ALA A 184 3.54 -18.76 2.35
CA ALA A 184 2.49 -19.50 1.68
C ALA A 184 2.42 -20.92 2.23
N SER A 185 1.22 -21.39 2.59
CA SER A 185 1.02 -22.71 3.18
C SER A 185 -0.38 -23.26 2.88
N ASP A 186 -0.47 -24.57 2.67
CA ASP A 186 -1.73 -25.31 2.58
C ASP A 186 -2.16 -25.93 3.93
N GLY A 187 -1.48 -25.53 5.02
CA GLY A 187 -1.68 -26.08 6.35
C GLY A 187 -0.91 -27.37 6.63
N LYS A 188 -0.39 -28.06 5.60
CA LYS A 188 0.45 -29.28 5.72
C LYS A 188 1.90 -28.97 5.41
N LYS A 189 2.16 -28.15 4.41
CA LYS A 189 3.49 -27.74 3.97
C LYS A 189 3.54 -26.27 3.62
N SER A 190 4.75 -25.70 3.61
CA SER A 190 5.02 -24.36 3.16
C SER A 190 5.62 -24.37 1.75
N TYR A 191 5.31 -23.33 0.98
CA TYR A 191 5.79 -23.14 -0.38
C TYR A 191 6.75 -21.94 -0.42
N PRO A 192 7.86 -22.02 -1.16
CA PRO A 192 8.78 -20.92 -1.32
C PRO A 192 8.08 -19.71 -1.98
N VAL A 193 8.30 -18.52 -1.44
CA VAL A 193 7.84 -17.26 -2.01
C VAL A 193 9.04 -16.50 -2.55
N GLU A 194 9.08 -16.31 -3.87
CA GLU A 194 10.14 -15.54 -4.53
C GLU A 194 9.72 -14.07 -4.62
N VAL A 195 10.51 -13.15 -4.06
CA VAL A 195 10.24 -11.71 -4.05
C VAL A 195 11.16 -10.98 -5.01
N THR A 196 10.59 -10.13 -5.86
CA THR A 196 11.30 -9.26 -6.79
C THR A 196 10.99 -7.80 -6.47
N ALA A 197 12.02 -7.00 -6.20
CA ALA A 197 11.88 -5.57 -6.01
C ALA A 197 11.55 -4.87 -7.34
N THR A 198 10.74 -3.82 -7.27
CA THR A 198 10.61 -2.82 -8.33
C THR A 198 11.50 -1.61 -8.03
N ASP A 199 11.56 -0.65 -8.93
CA ASP A 199 12.54 0.46 -8.89
C ASP A 199 12.42 1.40 -7.68
N ASN A 200 11.27 1.43 -7.01
CA ASN A 200 10.97 2.44 -5.97
C ASN A 200 10.94 1.91 -4.52
N HIS A 201 11.26 0.64 -4.27
CA HIS A 201 11.24 0.01 -2.94
C HIS A 201 9.94 0.19 -2.11
N THR A 202 8.86 0.60 -2.74
CA THR A 202 7.51 0.66 -2.15
C THR A 202 6.57 -0.38 -2.77
N ARG A 203 7.03 -1.06 -3.83
CA ARG A 203 6.28 -2.06 -4.56
C ARG A 203 7.15 -3.29 -4.81
N TYR A 204 6.64 -4.45 -4.47
CA TYR A 204 7.31 -5.74 -4.68
C TYR A 204 6.35 -6.70 -5.36
N LEU A 205 6.87 -7.40 -6.36
CA LEU A 205 6.19 -8.53 -6.98
C LEU A 205 6.65 -9.80 -6.28
N PHE A 206 5.76 -10.78 -6.17
CA PHE A 206 6.14 -12.08 -5.68
C PHE A 206 5.54 -13.19 -6.52
N SER A 207 6.15 -14.37 -6.45
CA SER A 207 5.64 -15.56 -7.11
C SER A 207 5.81 -16.80 -6.23
N ILE A 208 4.86 -17.71 -6.34
CA ILE A 208 4.88 -19.04 -5.73
C ILE A 208 4.73 -20.00 -6.90
N ARG A 209 5.72 -20.85 -7.11
CA ARG A 209 5.78 -21.71 -8.30
C ARG A 209 5.57 -23.16 -7.97
N GLN A 210 5.15 -23.94 -8.98
CA GLN A 210 5.04 -25.38 -8.92
C GLN A 210 4.17 -25.90 -7.77
N ILE A 211 3.05 -25.22 -7.52
CA ILE A 211 2.04 -25.66 -6.57
C ILE A 211 1.31 -26.85 -7.21
N PRO A 212 1.40 -28.08 -6.68
CA PRO A 212 0.78 -29.24 -7.30
C PRO A 212 -0.74 -29.17 -7.16
N ARG A 213 -1.46 -29.61 -8.18
CA ARG A 213 -2.88 -29.89 -8.09
C ARG A 213 -3.06 -31.33 -7.59
N GLU A 214 -3.85 -31.49 -6.54
CA GLU A 214 -4.10 -32.80 -5.92
C GLU A 214 -5.37 -33.45 -6.51
N ALA A 215 -5.76 -34.61 -6.01
CA ALA A 215 -7.01 -35.26 -6.41
C ALA A 215 -8.26 -34.49 -5.98
N ASP A 216 -8.16 -33.80 -4.85
CA ASP A 216 -9.19 -32.95 -4.28
C ASP A 216 -8.75 -31.47 -4.29
N ASP A 217 -9.73 -30.57 -4.21
CA ASP A 217 -9.48 -29.16 -4.00
C ASP A 217 -8.87 -28.93 -2.62
N TYR A 218 -7.99 -27.93 -2.52
CA TYR A 218 -7.48 -27.50 -1.24
C TYR A 218 -7.17 -25.99 -1.21
N PRO A 219 -7.30 -25.35 -0.03
CA PRO A 219 -6.94 -23.96 0.11
C PRO A 219 -5.43 -23.79 0.25
N LEU A 220 -4.89 -22.76 -0.40
CA LEU A 220 -3.55 -22.23 -0.16
C LEU A 220 -3.68 -20.85 0.46
N THR A 221 -3.15 -20.68 1.65
CA THR A 221 -3.14 -19.39 2.36
C THR A 221 -1.82 -18.67 2.11
N ILE A 222 -1.90 -17.46 1.58
CA ILE A 222 -0.77 -16.53 1.42
C ILE A 222 -0.92 -15.47 2.50
N THR A 223 0.10 -15.34 3.35
CA THR A 223 0.09 -14.40 4.48
C THR A 223 1.23 -13.40 4.34
N ALA A 224 0.90 -12.12 4.52
CA ALA A 224 1.85 -11.04 4.75
C ALA A 224 1.77 -10.63 6.23
N ASN A 225 2.86 -10.85 6.98
CA ASN A 225 2.98 -10.42 8.37
C ASN A 225 3.95 -9.24 8.46
N GLY A 226 3.42 -8.05 8.76
CA GLY A 226 4.17 -6.79 8.78
C GLY A 226 5.23 -6.66 9.85
N ASN A 227 5.24 -7.54 10.87
CA ASN A 227 6.16 -7.42 12.01
C ASN A 227 7.64 -7.33 11.59
N ALA A 228 8.04 -8.04 10.53
CA ALA A 228 9.42 -8.00 10.03
C ALA A 228 9.82 -6.62 9.47
N ALA A 229 8.85 -5.80 9.05
CA ALA A 229 9.04 -4.43 8.57
C ALA A 229 8.59 -3.38 9.62
N GLY A 230 8.35 -3.79 10.87
CA GLY A 230 7.88 -2.90 11.94
C GLY A 230 6.43 -2.41 11.76
N ILE A 231 5.60 -3.17 11.04
CA ILE A 231 4.20 -2.85 10.76
C ILE A 231 3.32 -3.81 11.58
N ASP A 232 2.52 -3.27 12.49
CA ASP A 232 1.57 -4.06 13.29
C ASP A 232 0.31 -4.35 12.47
N ARG A 233 0.48 -5.16 11.42
CA ARG A 233 -0.61 -5.62 10.55
C ARG A 233 -0.28 -6.98 9.98
N LYS A 234 -1.31 -7.83 9.89
CA LYS A 234 -1.28 -9.10 9.17
C LYS A 234 -2.44 -9.12 8.16
N GLN A 235 -2.15 -9.50 6.93
CA GLN A 235 -3.14 -9.75 5.88
C GLN A 235 -2.94 -11.16 5.34
N SER A 236 -4.03 -11.90 5.15
CA SER A 236 -3.99 -13.25 4.56
C SER A 236 -5.03 -13.34 3.48
N GLU A 237 -4.64 -13.95 2.36
CA GLU A 237 -5.50 -14.25 1.23
C GLU A 237 -5.52 -15.77 1.02
N GLU A 238 -6.70 -16.31 0.75
CA GLU A 238 -6.87 -17.73 0.48
C GLU A 238 -7.19 -17.95 -1.00
N VAL A 239 -6.43 -18.83 -1.63
CA VAL A 239 -6.63 -19.23 -3.03
C VAL A 239 -7.02 -20.69 -3.05
N LEU A 240 -8.17 -21.00 -3.64
CA LEU A 240 -8.60 -22.38 -3.87
C LEU A 240 -7.77 -22.99 -5.00
N ILE A 241 -6.99 -24.04 -4.71
CA ILE A 241 -6.28 -24.83 -5.71
C ILE A 241 -7.24 -25.93 -6.18
N PRO A 242 -7.70 -25.88 -7.46
CA PRO A 242 -8.69 -26.84 -7.95
C PRO A 242 -8.05 -28.22 -8.18
N ALA A 243 -8.86 -29.26 -7.96
CA ALA A 243 -8.50 -30.64 -8.25
C ALA A 243 -8.06 -30.84 -9.71
N LYS A 244 -7.03 -31.68 -9.93
CA LYS A 244 -6.38 -31.86 -11.26
C LYS A 244 -7.30 -32.44 -12.34
N ASP A 245 -8.21 -33.32 -11.97
CA ASP A 245 -9.06 -34.06 -12.93
C ASP A 245 -10.50 -33.50 -12.98
N CYS A 246 -10.72 -32.27 -12.53
CA CYS A 246 -12.03 -31.63 -12.49
C CYS A 246 -12.06 -30.40 -13.40
N PHE A 247 -12.89 -30.43 -14.45
CA PHE A 247 -13.17 -29.24 -15.26
C PHE A 247 -14.45 -28.58 -14.79
N ARG A 248 -14.34 -27.32 -14.35
CA ARG A 248 -15.48 -26.55 -13.86
C ARG A 248 -15.27 -25.05 -14.02
N PHE A 249 -16.36 -24.32 -13.96
CA PHE A 249 -16.37 -22.87 -13.81
C PHE A 249 -15.83 -22.47 -12.41
N MET A 250 -14.94 -21.45 -12.36
CA MET A 250 -14.35 -20.95 -11.11
C MET A 250 -14.89 -19.55 -10.77
N SER A 251 -14.78 -18.60 -11.69
CA SER A 251 -15.24 -17.23 -11.48
C SER A 251 -15.52 -16.53 -12.80
N ALA A 252 -16.29 -15.43 -12.74
CA ALA A 252 -16.40 -14.47 -13.82
C ALA A 252 -16.40 -13.06 -13.24
N GLU A 253 -15.61 -12.19 -13.85
CA GLU A 253 -15.46 -10.80 -13.43
C GLU A 253 -15.60 -9.87 -14.63
N ARG A 254 -16.16 -8.69 -14.40
CA ARG A 254 -16.21 -7.62 -15.40
C ARG A 254 -14.86 -6.92 -15.46
N ILE A 255 -14.38 -6.66 -16.66
CA ILE A 255 -13.14 -5.92 -16.93
C ILE A 255 -13.46 -4.63 -17.68
N ASP A 256 -12.80 -3.53 -17.31
CA ASP A 256 -13.01 -2.20 -17.88
C ASP A 256 -11.79 -1.70 -18.65
N GLN A 257 -10.64 -2.38 -18.52
CA GLN A 257 -9.38 -2.03 -19.18
C GLN A 257 -8.61 -3.28 -19.62
N PRO A 258 -7.92 -3.26 -20.78
CA PRO A 258 -7.85 -2.14 -21.73
C PRO A 258 -9.14 -1.93 -22.54
N GLU A 259 -10.05 -2.90 -22.53
CA GLU A 259 -11.34 -2.89 -23.22
C GLU A 259 -12.43 -3.40 -22.29
N ASN A 260 -13.68 -2.94 -22.51
CA ASN A 260 -14.82 -3.45 -21.75
C ASN A 260 -15.07 -4.92 -22.07
N GLY A 261 -15.30 -5.71 -21.04
CA GLY A 261 -15.52 -7.12 -21.24
C GLY A 261 -15.84 -7.89 -19.97
N ILE A 262 -15.82 -9.21 -20.12
CA ILE A 262 -15.91 -10.16 -19.01
C ILE A 262 -14.76 -11.15 -19.13
N GLU A 263 -14.05 -11.37 -18.06
CA GLU A 263 -13.11 -12.48 -17.88
C GLU A 263 -13.82 -13.64 -17.19
N ILE A 264 -13.72 -14.84 -17.75
CA ILE A 264 -14.21 -16.08 -17.16
C ILE A 264 -13.02 -16.98 -16.88
N VAL A 265 -12.94 -17.52 -15.69
CA VAL A 265 -11.87 -18.44 -15.25
C VAL A 265 -12.44 -19.82 -15.06
N PHE A 266 -11.76 -20.82 -15.62
CA PHE A 266 -12.07 -22.25 -15.44
C PHE A 266 -10.96 -22.97 -14.66
N SER A 267 -11.25 -24.15 -14.16
CA SER A 267 -10.30 -24.97 -13.39
C SER A 267 -9.28 -25.73 -14.24
N ALA A 268 -9.37 -25.68 -15.58
CA ALA A 268 -8.44 -26.29 -16.51
C ALA A 268 -8.37 -25.49 -17.80
N PRO A 269 -7.29 -25.60 -18.60
CA PRO A 269 -7.17 -24.96 -19.90
C PRO A 269 -8.27 -25.39 -20.85
N LEU A 270 -8.79 -24.45 -21.63
CA LEU A 270 -9.84 -24.73 -22.60
C LEU A 270 -9.29 -25.26 -23.93
N SER A 271 -10.14 -25.96 -24.68
CA SER A 271 -9.88 -26.26 -26.10
C SER A 271 -9.88 -24.97 -26.92
N THR A 272 -8.76 -24.65 -27.55
CA THR A 272 -8.64 -23.44 -28.39
C THR A 272 -9.35 -23.55 -29.75
N THR A 273 -9.77 -24.76 -30.13
CA THR A 273 -10.45 -25.04 -31.42
C THR A 273 -11.96 -25.02 -31.33
N GLN A 274 -12.55 -24.86 -30.11
CA GLN A 274 -13.99 -24.80 -29.95
C GLN A 274 -14.54 -23.43 -30.30
N ASP A 275 -15.70 -23.41 -30.95
CA ASP A 275 -16.48 -22.19 -31.11
C ASP A 275 -17.29 -21.94 -29.84
N LEU A 276 -17.07 -20.80 -29.21
CA LEU A 276 -17.77 -20.42 -27.99
C LEU A 276 -19.11 -19.75 -28.24
N LYS A 277 -19.44 -19.41 -29.49
CA LYS A 277 -20.77 -18.87 -29.85
C LYS A 277 -21.86 -19.90 -29.55
N GLY A 278 -22.88 -19.50 -28.82
CA GLY A 278 -23.94 -20.41 -28.36
C GLY A 278 -23.56 -21.31 -27.18
N LEU A 279 -22.25 -21.36 -26.79
CA LEU A 279 -21.79 -22.00 -25.56
C LEU A 279 -21.64 -20.99 -24.41
N ILE A 280 -21.35 -19.74 -24.75
CA ILE A 280 -21.26 -18.63 -23.81
C ILE A 280 -22.01 -17.45 -24.41
N GLU A 281 -22.97 -16.92 -23.69
CA GLU A 281 -23.90 -15.89 -24.18
C GLU A 281 -24.07 -14.75 -23.16
N ILE A 282 -24.20 -13.54 -23.68
CA ILE A 282 -24.59 -12.36 -22.93
C ILE A 282 -25.81 -11.79 -23.68
N PRO A 283 -27.05 -12.11 -23.28
CA PRO A 283 -28.26 -11.75 -24.04
C PRO A 283 -28.41 -10.25 -24.29
N GLU A 284 -27.85 -9.41 -23.42
CA GLU A 284 -27.92 -7.95 -23.52
C GLU A 284 -26.92 -7.37 -24.51
N ILE A 285 -25.99 -8.19 -25.07
CA ILE A 285 -24.93 -7.76 -25.98
C ILE A 285 -25.17 -8.37 -27.36
N SER A 286 -25.30 -7.51 -28.37
CA SER A 286 -25.57 -7.95 -29.76
C SER A 286 -24.33 -8.47 -30.48
N SER A 287 -23.13 -8.01 -30.10
CA SER A 287 -21.86 -8.41 -30.72
C SER A 287 -20.77 -8.52 -29.65
N SER A 288 -20.08 -9.65 -29.64
CA SER A 288 -18.95 -9.91 -28.74
C SER A 288 -17.84 -10.66 -29.44
N ILE A 289 -16.60 -10.43 -28.99
CA ILE A 289 -15.40 -11.11 -29.47
C ILE A 289 -14.91 -12.01 -28.33
N PHE A 290 -14.71 -13.29 -28.64
CA PHE A 290 -14.20 -14.27 -27.69
C PHE A 290 -12.71 -14.50 -27.91
N GLN A 291 -11.95 -14.48 -26.83
CA GLN A 291 -10.54 -14.86 -26.81
C GLN A 291 -10.29 -15.90 -25.75
N ILE A 292 -9.81 -17.08 -26.15
CA ILE A 292 -9.37 -18.12 -25.21
C ILE A 292 -7.89 -17.91 -24.92
N SER A 293 -7.56 -17.85 -23.63
CA SER A 293 -6.18 -17.80 -23.15
C SER A 293 -6.01 -18.79 -21.99
N GLU A 294 -5.49 -19.96 -22.31
CA GLU A 294 -5.30 -21.05 -21.35
C GLU A 294 -6.62 -21.45 -20.66
N ASN A 295 -6.75 -21.26 -19.35
CA ASN A 295 -7.95 -21.55 -18.58
C ASN A 295 -8.92 -20.37 -18.48
N ARG A 296 -8.76 -19.34 -19.32
CA ARG A 296 -9.58 -18.12 -19.31
C ARG A 296 -10.24 -17.88 -20.65
N VAL A 297 -11.42 -17.27 -20.55
CA VAL A 297 -12.12 -16.71 -21.72
C VAL A 297 -12.33 -15.24 -21.45
N PHE A 298 -11.85 -14.41 -22.37
CA PHE A 298 -12.15 -12.99 -22.41
C PHE A 298 -13.25 -12.75 -23.44
N ILE A 299 -14.28 -12.02 -23.03
CA ILE A 299 -15.39 -11.62 -23.90
C ILE A 299 -15.35 -10.11 -23.97
N TYR A 300 -14.96 -9.57 -25.11
CA TYR A 300 -14.92 -8.13 -25.37
C TYR A 300 -16.18 -7.68 -26.07
N PHE A 301 -16.70 -6.52 -25.70
CA PHE A 301 -17.86 -5.90 -26.32
C PHE A 301 -17.78 -4.36 -26.19
N GLU A 302 -18.51 -3.67 -27.07
CA GLU A 302 -18.62 -2.21 -26.97
C GLU A 302 -19.24 -1.80 -25.64
N ALA A 303 -18.84 -0.60 -25.15
CA ALA A 303 -19.35 -0.07 -23.89
C ALA A 303 -20.89 -0.05 -23.91
N ASN A 304 -21.50 -0.78 -22.99
CA ASN A 304 -22.94 -0.85 -22.85
C ASN A 304 -23.38 0.03 -21.68
N THR A 305 -24.41 0.85 -21.93
CA THR A 305 -25.06 1.70 -20.92
C THR A 305 -26.02 0.92 -20.02
N GLN A 306 -26.20 -0.38 -20.26
CA GLN A 306 -27.05 -1.22 -19.40
C GLN A 306 -26.33 -1.56 -18.11
N ASN A 307 -26.99 -1.26 -17.03
CA ASN A 307 -26.48 -1.46 -15.68
C ASN A 307 -26.47 -2.93 -15.22
N LYS A 308 -27.09 -3.81 -16.00
CA LYS A 308 -27.20 -5.24 -15.68
C LYS A 308 -26.81 -6.07 -16.91
N LEU A 309 -25.87 -6.99 -16.72
CA LEU A 309 -25.50 -8.00 -17.70
C LEU A 309 -25.73 -9.39 -17.13
N THR A 310 -26.15 -10.30 -17.97
CA THR A 310 -26.34 -11.72 -17.61
C THR A 310 -25.42 -12.57 -18.48
N LEU A 311 -24.52 -13.32 -17.85
CA LEU A 311 -23.62 -14.25 -18.51
C LEU A 311 -24.19 -15.66 -18.36
N ASN A 312 -24.45 -16.35 -19.46
CA ASN A 312 -24.84 -17.76 -19.50
C ASN A 312 -23.66 -18.58 -20.05
N ILE A 313 -23.28 -19.61 -19.32
CA ILE A 313 -22.22 -20.57 -19.70
C ILE A 313 -22.88 -21.94 -19.78
N HIS A 314 -22.90 -22.53 -20.96
CA HIS A 314 -23.54 -23.84 -21.20
C HIS A 314 -22.60 -25.00 -20.88
N GLU A 315 -23.16 -26.12 -20.50
CA GLU A 315 -22.49 -27.36 -20.10
C GLU A 315 -21.56 -27.96 -21.17
N GLY A 316 -21.76 -27.55 -22.45
CA GLY A 316 -21.01 -28.02 -23.60
C GLY A 316 -19.62 -27.41 -23.77
N VAL A 317 -19.22 -26.41 -22.97
CA VAL A 317 -17.86 -25.87 -22.98
C VAL A 317 -16.87 -26.97 -22.63
N LYS A 318 -15.74 -27.08 -23.37
CA LYS A 318 -14.77 -28.18 -23.23
C LYS A 318 -13.40 -27.69 -22.85
N ASP A 319 -12.70 -28.46 -22.01
CA ASP A 319 -11.30 -28.30 -21.74
C ASP A 319 -10.41 -28.78 -22.91
N CYS A 320 -9.09 -28.60 -22.76
CA CYS A 320 -8.12 -29.01 -23.77
C CYS A 320 -8.03 -30.53 -23.99
N GLN A 321 -8.59 -31.34 -23.08
CA GLN A 321 -8.68 -32.81 -23.17
C GLN A 321 -10.04 -33.25 -23.74
N GLY A 322 -10.94 -32.32 -24.05
CA GLY A 322 -12.26 -32.59 -24.59
C GLY A 322 -13.32 -32.91 -23.54
N LYS A 323 -13.02 -32.77 -22.24
CA LYS A 323 -13.97 -32.96 -21.16
C LYS A 323 -14.93 -31.77 -21.10
N ALA A 324 -16.24 -32.05 -21.11
CA ALA A 324 -17.26 -31.03 -21.03
C ALA A 324 -17.44 -30.52 -19.60
N LEU A 325 -17.93 -29.27 -19.48
CA LEU A 325 -18.22 -28.60 -18.19
C LEU A 325 -19.29 -29.37 -17.37
N GLY A 326 -20.26 -29.95 -18.06
CA GLY A 326 -21.25 -30.84 -17.45
C GLY A 326 -22.34 -30.14 -16.64
N THR A 327 -22.22 -28.84 -16.39
CA THR A 327 -23.22 -28.03 -15.69
C THR A 327 -23.23 -26.61 -16.27
N SER A 328 -24.44 -26.11 -16.57
CA SER A 328 -24.61 -24.73 -17.02
C SER A 328 -24.58 -23.75 -15.84
N HIS A 329 -24.08 -22.54 -16.07
CA HIS A 329 -24.00 -21.48 -15.10
C HIS A 329 -24.63 -20.19 -15.63
N THR A 330 -25.31 -19.46 -14.76
CA THR A 330 -25.84 -18.12 -15.04
C THR A 330 -25.35 -17.15 -14.00
N ILE A 331 -24.66 -16.10 -14.42
CA ILE A 331 -24.07 -15.07 -13.56
C ILE A 331 -24.66 -13.72 -13.91
N SER A 332 -25.11 -12.97 -12.93
CA SER A 332 -25.62 -11.62 -13.13
C SER A 332 -24.63 -10.60 -12.58
N PHE A 333 -24.25 -9.65 -13.41
CA PHE A 333 -23.46 -8.49 -13.01
C PHE A 333 -24.44 -7.32 -12.83
N SER A 334 -24.54 -6.81 -11.61
CA SER A 334 -25.17 -5.52 -11.32
C SER A 334 -24.15 -4.40 -11.50
N GLU A 335 -24.59 -3.14 -11.54
CA GLU A 335 -23.78 -1.93 -11.79
C GLU A 335 -22.30 -2.06 -11.46
N VAL A 336 -21.46 -1.57 -12.36
CA VAL A 336 -20.03 -1.41 -12.07
C VAL A 336 -19.90 -0.40 -10.96
N SER A 337 -19.74 -0.88 -9.74
CA SER A 337 -19.17 -0.05 -8.70
C SER A 337 -17.70 0.16 -9.08
N LEU A 338 -17.42 1.23 -9.82
CA LEU A 338 -16.04 1.62 -10.09
C LEU A 338 -15.33 1.71 -8.75
N LYS A 339 -14.19 1.04 -8.61
CA LYS A 339 -13.40 1.12 -7.39
C LYS A 339 -13.08 2.59 -7.11
N PRO A 340 -13.08 3.05 -5.86
CA PRO A 340 -12.65 4.40 -5.53
C PRO A 340 -11.27 4.66 -6.11
N GLN A 341 -11.18 5.66 -7.00
CA GLN A 341 -9.92 5.99 -7.65
C GLN A 341 -9.79 7.50 -7.87
N VAL A 342 -8.55 7.96 -7.84
CA VAL A 342 -8.17 9.32 -8.21
C VAL A 342 -7.13 9.22 -9.31
N GLU A 343 -7.41 9.80 -10.46
CA GLU A 343 -6.52 9.86 -11.60
C GLU A 343 -6.11 11.32 -11.84
N MET A 344 -4.81 11.54 -12.00
CA MET A 344 -4.30 12.84 -12.44
C MET A 344 -4.61 12.99 -13.92
N SER A 345 -5.30 14.08 -14.29
CA SER A 345 -5.70 14.36 -15.69
C SER A 345 -4.51 14.78 -16.57
N THR A 346 -3.31 14.94 -15.99
CA THR A 346 -2.11 15.33 -16.71
C THR A 346 -0.95 14.36 -16.40
N THR A 347 -0.23 13.95 -17.44
CA THR A 347 1.01 13.17 -17.36
C THR A 347 2.25 14.06 -17.31
N ALA A 348 2.10 15.39 -17.36
CA ALA A 348 3.21 16.32 -17.39
C ALA A 348 3.74 16.60 -15.98
N ALA A 349 5.04 16.37 -15.78
CA ALA A 349 5.74 16.65 -14.53
C ALA A 349 6.11 18.13 -14.32
N ILE A 350 5.79 19.01 -15.28
CA ILE A 350 6.15 20.44 -15.22
C ILE A 350 4.87 21.24 -14.96
N LEU A 351 4.82 21.90 -13.82
CA LEU A 351 3.75 22.83 -13.49
C LEU A 351 4.18 24.24 -13.93
N PRO A 352 3.33 24.99 -14.65
CA PRO A 352 3.67 26.36 -15.06
C PRO A 352 3.80 27.28 -13.85
N ASP A 353 4.73 28.22 -13.92
CA ASP A 353 4.82 29.31 -12.94
C ASP A 353 3.58 30.22 -13.11
N SER A 354 2.63 30.07 -12.23
CA SER A 354 1.39 30.86 -12.25
C SER A 354 0.93 31.24 -10.85
N LYS A 355 0.25 32.39 -10.74
CA LYS A 355 -0.29 32.90 -9.46
C LYS A 355 -1.36 31.99 -8.85
N SER A 356 -1.93 31.07 -9.62
CA SER A 356 -2.86 30.04 -9.15
C SER A 356 -2.51 28.72 -9.81
N LEU A 357 -2.08 27.76 -9.03
CA LEU A 357 -1.77 26.42 -9.50
C LEU A 357 -3.03 25.57 -9.39
N ILE A 358 -3.54 25.07 -10.53
CA ILE A 358 -4.67 24.15 -10.58
C ILE A 358 -4.15 22.83 -11.10
N ILE A 359 -4.28 21.79 -10.28
CA ILE A 359 -3.97 20.42 -10.66
C ILE A 359 -5.29 19.70 -10.91
N PRO A 360 -5.66 19.47 -12.19
CA PRO A 360 -6.89 18.77 -12.50
C PRO A 360 -6.73 17.27 -12.18
N PHE A 361 -7.71 16.71 -11.51
CA PHE A 361 -7.81 15.28 -11.26
C PHE A 361 -9.24 14.80 -11.51
N ARG A 362 -9.37 13.54 -11.86
CA ARG A 362 -10.65 12.84 -11.93
C ARG A 362 -10.77 11.94 -10.71
N ALA A 363 -11.85 12.12 -9.97
CA ALA A 363 -12.19 11.27 -8.85
C ALA A 363 -13.45 10.45 -9.18
N VAL A 364 -13.44 9.18 -8.86
CA VAL A 364 -14.56 8.27 -9.09
C VAL A 364 -14.82 7.50 -7.79
N ASN A 365 -16.07 7.46 -7.36
CA ASN A 365 -16.54 6.74 -6.16
C ASN A 365 -15.75 7.06 -4.88
N LEU A 366 -15.34 8.30 -4.67
CA LEU A 366 -14.83 8.78 -3.39
C LEU A 366 -16.03 9.18 -2.52
N TYR A 367 -16.23 8.49 -1.41
CA TYR A 367 -17.21 8.79 -0.38
C TYR A 367 -16.53 9.29 0.88
#